data_d82fa3e1430073a4a39502a36715248b
#
_entry.id   d82fa3e1430073a4a39502a36715248b
#
_cell.length_a   1.000
_cell.length_b   1.000
_cell.length_c   1.000
_cell.angle_alpha   90.00
_cell.angle_beta   90.00
_cell.angle_gamma   90.00
#
_symmetry.space_group_name_H-M   'P 1'
#
loop_
_entity.id
_entity.type
_entity.pdbx_description
1 polymer ?
#
loop_
_entity_poly.entity_id
_entity_poly.type
_entity_poly.pdbx_seq_one_letter_code
_entity_poly.pdbx_strand_id
1 'polypeptide(L)'
;MNQFYDTIIVGAGPAGIFTALELMKHDASKKVLLMDSGRAISERKCPARITGKCVGCTPCAIMSGWAGAGAFSDGKLSLSHEVGGNITKYIPEAEAQALIDYADSVYVGFGAPDAVHGRGDPKVAEIAYEASRHNIHLVRCPVRHMGTEYSAIVLENMYKWLMEHETFTFMGGTTAEHVILEDGRAAGVHYRSGTEEGDLFGEHIVIAPGRGGAQWLQNEG
;
A
#
# COMPACT_ATOMS: atom_id res chain seq x y z
N MET A 1 -17.91 25.54 -2.28
CA MET A 1 -18.58 24.48 -1.48
C MET A 1 -17.51 23.52 -1.05
N ASN A 2 -17.34 23.29 0.25
CA ASN A 2 -16.37 22.30 0.71
C ASN A 2 -16.84 20.93 0.21
N GLN A 3 -15.99 20.23 -0.49
CA GLN A 3 -16.27 18.89 -1.00
C GLN A 3 -16.24 17.91 0.17
N PHE A 4 -17.34 17.19 0.41
CA PHE A 4 -17.48 16.22 1.49
C PHE A 4 -17.36 14.80 0.93
N TYR A 5 -16.56 13.96 1.59
CA TYR A 5 -16.31 12.56 1.23
C TYR A 5 -16.90 11.62 2.28
N ASP A 6 -17.28 10.41 1.88
CA ASP A 6 -17.60 9.35 2.85
C ASP A 6 -16.30 8.85 3.52
N THR A 7 -15.19 8.79 2.76
CA THR A 7 -13.90 8.40 3.32
C THR A 7 -12.76 9.17 2.66
N ILE A 8 -11.85 9.71 3.49
CA ILE A 8 -10.57 10.29 3.07
C ILE A 8 -9.47 9.34 3.53
N ILE A 9 -8.61 8.92 2.59
CA ILE A 9 -7.49 8.02 2.85
C ILE A 9 -6.18 8.79 2.63
N VAL A 10 -5.35 8.89 3.66
CA VAL A 10 -4.04 9.54 3.61
C VAL A 10 -2.97 8.50 3.43
N GLY A 11 -2.33 8.51 2.26
CA GLY A 11 -1.26 7.60 1.85
C GLY A 11 -1.71 6.55 0.83
N ALA A 12 -1.15 6.61 -0.38
CA ALA A 12 -1.41 5.69 -1.49
C ALA A 12 -0.42 4.52 -1.55
N GLY A 13 0.06 4.06 -0.40
CA GLY A 13 0.77 2.79 -0.25
C GLY A 13 -0.19 1.58 -0.30
N PRO A 14 0.31 0.35 -0.13
CA PRO A 14 -0.53 -0.85 -0.17
C PRO A 14 -1.75 -0.78 0.75
N ALA A 15 -1.59 -0.29 1.98
CA ALA A 15 -2.71 -0.18 2.92
C ALA A 15 -3.82 0.75 2.40
N GLY A 16 -3.45 1.96 1.92
CA GLY A 16 -4.43 2.90 1.37
C GLY A 16 -5.10 2.41 0.10
N ILE A 17 -4.33 1.79 -0.81
CA ILE A 17 -4.88 1.20 -2.05
C ILE A 17 -5.87 0.09 -1.73
N PHE A 18 -5.52 -0.86 -0.86
CA PHE A 18 -6.42 -1.95 -0.48
C PHE A 18 -7.66 -1.42 0.24
N THR A 19 -7.53 -0.41 1.09
CA THR A 19 -8.69 0.26 1.69
C THR A 19 -9.61 0.83 0.61
N ALA A 20 -9.07 1.54 -0.38
CA ALA A 20 -9.86 2.10 -1.47
C ALA A 20 -10.52 0.99 -2.32
N LEU A 21 -9.77 -0.06 -2.67
CA LEU A 21 -10.29 -1.20 -3.44
C LEU A 21 -11.47 -1.88 -2.72
N GLU A 22 -11.34 -2.13 -1.42
CA GLU A 22 -12.39 -2.79 -0.65
C GLU A 22 -13.63 -1.91 -0.47
N LEU A 23 -13.44 -0.61 -0.20
CA LEU A 23 -14.57 0.33 -0.12
C LEU A 23 -15.34 0.38 -1.44
N MET A 24 -14.64 0.53 -2.57
CA MET A 24 -15.28 0.62 -3.89
C MET A 24 -15.93 -0.70 -4.34
N LYS A 25 -15.34 -1.86 -4.00
CA LYS A 25 -15.96 -3.17 -4.23
C LYS A 25 -17.23 -3.37 -3.41
N HIS A 26 -17.22 -2.87 -2.16
CA HIS A 26 -18.33 -3.04 -1.24
C HIS A 26 -19.51 -2.12 -1.59
N ASP A 27 -19.20 -0.84 -1.88
CA ASP A 27 -20.21 0.16 -2.24
C ASP A 27 -19.63 1.25 -3.15
N ALA A 28 -19.78 1.09 -4.46
CA ALA A 28 -19.29 2.02 -5.47
C ALA A 28 -20.03 3.40 -5.45
N SER A 29 -21.09 3.57 -4.66
CA SER A 29 -21.78 4.87 -4.51
C SER A 29 -21.06 5.80 -3.52
N LYS A 30 -20.16 5.27 -2.70
CA LYS A 30 -19.39 6.03 -1.70
C LYS A 30 -18.35 6.94 -2.35
N LYS A 31 -18.30 8.19 -1.87
CA LYS A 31 -17.26 9.14 -2.31
C LYS A 31 -15.98 8.90 -1.54
N VAL A 32 -14.99 8.33 -2.21
CA VAL A 32 -13.69 7.98 -1.63
C VAL A 32 -12.61 8.87 -2.21
N LEU A 33 -11.86 9.54 -1.34
CA LEU A 33 -10.65 10.27 -1.69
C LEU A 33 -9.43 9.51 -1.19
N LEU A 34 -8.46 9.27 -2.08
CA LEU A 34 -7.14 8.77 -1.74
C LEU A 34 -6.10 9.83 -2.08
N MET A 35 -5.30 10.27 -1.11
CA MET A 35 -4.28 11.30 -1.30
C MET A 35 -2.89 10.82 -0.94
N ASP A 36 -1.87 11.34 -1.63
CA ASP A 36 -0.47 11.05 -1.35
C ASP A 36 0.42 12.23 -1.75
N SER A 37 1.47 12.47 -0.98
CA SER A 37 2.47 13.52 -1.27
C SER A 37 3.24 13.29 -2.57
N GLY A 38 3.35 12.02 -3.02
CA GLY A 38 3.92 11.67 -4.31
C GLY A 38 2.85 11.53 -5.40
N ARG A 39 3.27 11.22 -6.62
CA ARG A 39 2.45 11.24 -7.83
C ARG A 39 1.91 9.85 -8.21
N ALA A 40 1.09 9.80 -9.26
CA ALA A 40 0.68 8.56 -9.92
C ALA A 40 1.91 7.78 -10.44
N ILE A 41 1.79 6.45 -10.59
CA ILE A 41 2.95 5.59 -10.89
C ILE A 41 3.69 5.98 -12.17
N SER A 42 2.96 6.36 -13.22
CA SER A 42 3.52 6.81 -14.51
C SER A 42 4.31 8.12 -14.42
N GLU A 43 4.04 8.94 -13.41
CA GLU A 43 4.68 10.23 -13.19
C GLU A 43 5.86 10.16 -12.21
N ARG A 44 6.02 9.03 -11.50
CA ARG A 44 7.08 8.83 -10.51
C ARG A 44 8.42 8.59 -11.19
N LYS A 45 9.22 9.64 -11.34
CA LYS A 45 10.55 9.60 -11.98
C LYS A 45 11.64 9.96 -10.98
N CYS A 46 12.55 9.02 -10.72
CA CYS A 46 13.70 9.27 -9.85
C CYS A 46 14.87 9.82 -10.68
N PRO A 47 15.37 11.04 -10.38
CA PRO A 47 16.51 11.61 -11.10
C PRO A 47 17.78 10.75 -11.02
N ALA A 48 17.97 9.98 -9.96
CA ALA A 48 19.12 9.09 -9.80
C ALA A 48 19.22 8.01 -10.88
N ARG A 49 18.10 7.64 -11.53
CA ARG A 49 18.11 6.69 -12.66
C ARG A 49 18.82 7.26 -13.90
N ILE A 50 18.88 8.58 -14.02
CA ILE A 50 19.53 9.29 -15.14
C ILE A 50 20.92 9.74 -14.70
N THR A 51 21.06 10.33 -13.51
CA THR A 51 22.30 10.95 -13.02
C THR A 51 23.24 10.01 -12.31
N GLY A 52 22.77 8.80 -11.94
CA GLY A 52 23.51 7.83 -11.11
C GLY A 52 23.66 8.22 -9.64
N LYS A 53 23.13 9.40 -9.23
CA LYS A 53 23.27 9.91 -7.86
C LYS A 53 21.93 10.38 -7.32
N CYS A 54 21.65 10.05 -6.04
CA CYS A 54 20.48 10.55 -5.34
C CYS A 54 20.61 12.07 -5.09
N VAL A 55 19.58 12.84 -5.44
CA VAL A 55 19.53 14.30 -5.29
C VAL A 55 18.70 14.76 -4.09
N GLY A 56 18.21 13.82 -3.26
CA GLY A 56 17.47 14.15 -2.03
C GLY A 56 16.10 14.81 -2.28
N CYS A 57 15.32 14.31 -3.26
CA CYS A 57 14.00 14.89 -3.57
C CYS A 57 13.05 14.84 -2.36
N THR A 58 12.22 15.87 -2.23
CA THR A 58 11.13 15.94 -1.23
C THR A 58 9.83 16.32 -1.94
N PRO A 59 8.83 15.41 -1.98
CA PRO A 59 8.87 14.01 -1.56
C PRO A 59 9.76 13.13 -2.46
N CYS A 60 10.26 12.03 -1.90
CA CYS A 60 11.11 11.08 -2.65
C CYS A 60 10.26 10.28 -3.66
N ALA A 61 10.56 10.39 -4.95
CA ALA A 61 9.81 9.71 -6.00
C ALA A 61 9.83 8.17 -5.93
N ILE A 62 10.79 7.57 -5.18
CA ILE A 62 10.84 6.11 -4.95
C ILE A 62 9.98 5.70 -3.75
N MET A 63 9.84 6.56 -2.74
CA MET A 63 9.16 6.21 -1.49
C MET A 63 7.69 6.65 -1.46
N SER A 64 7.37 7.78 -2.10
CA SER A 64 6.05 8.43 -2.03
C SER A 64 5.32 8.35 -3.36
N GLY A 65 4.00 8.31 -3.30
CA GLY A 65 3.09 8.24 -4.43
C GLY A 65 2.40 6.89 -4.55
N TRP A 66 1.66 6.70 -5.62
CA TRP A 66 0.89 5.49 -5.90
C TRP A 66 1.73 4.22 -5.72
N ALA A 67 1.22 3.28 -4.93
CA ALA A 67 1.84 2.04 -4.50
C ALA A 67 3.04 2.20 -3.53
N GLY A 68 3.32 3.41 -3.04
CA GLY A 68 4.35 3.66 -2.03
C GLY A 68 5.74 3.17 -2.44
N ALA A 69 6.53 2.76 -1.45
CA ALA A 69 7.89 2.25 -1.68
C ALA A 69 7.92 0.91 -2.44
N GLY A 70 6.84 0.14 -2.40
CA GLY A 70 6.71 -1.16 -3.07
C GLY A 70 6.70 -1.08 -4.59
N ALA A 71 6.32 0.07 -5.18
CA ALA A 71 6.18 0.25 -6.62
C ALA A 71 7.47 -0.03 -7.43
N PHE A 72 8.63 0.15 -6.80
CA PHE A 72 9.93 -0.03 -7.44
C PHE A 72 10.77 -1.15 -6.81
N SER A 73 10.11 -2.05 -6.06
CA SER A 73 10.73 -3.25 -5.52
C SER A 73 10.80 -4.36 -6.58
N ASP A 74 11.35 -5.51 -6.20
CA ASP A 74 11.40 -6.71 -7.03
C ASP A 74 10.08 -7.49 -7.09
N GLY A 75 9.01 -6.97 -6.47
CA GLY A 75 7.66 -7.52 -6.55
C GLY A 75 7.52 -8.90 -5.92
N LYS A 76 8.13 -9.11 -4.77
CA LYS A 76 7.95 -10.34 -3.98
C LYS A 76 6.85 -10.17 -2.95
N LEU A 77 5.85 -11.06 -2.98
CA LEU A 77 4.83 -11.20 -1.95
C LEU A 77 5.16 -12.44 -1.11
N SER A 78 5.46 -12.24 0.16
CA SER A 78 5.62 -13.30 1.14
C SER A 78 4.25 -13.81 1.57
N LEU A 79 3.97 -15.10 1.33
CA LEU A 79 2.65 -15.70 1.54
C LEU A 79 2.62 -16.53 2.83
N SER A 80 3.20 -16.00 3.90
CA SER A 80 3.25 -16.64 5.20
C SER A 80 3.13 -15.60 6.32
N HIS A 81 2.31 -15.88 7.32
CA HIS A 81 2.18 -15.06 8.52
C HIS A 81 3.41 -15.12 9.43
N GLU A 82 4.31 -16.10 9.21
CA GLU A 82 5.57 -16.25 9.98
C GLU A 82 6.66 -15.28 9.50
N VAL A 83 6.47 -14.60 8.34
CA VAL A 83 7.48 -13.72 7.73
C VAL A 83 6.92 -12.34 7.46
N GLY A 84 7.68 -11.32 7.83
CA GLY A 84 7.37 -9.92 7.46
C GLY A 84 6.64 -9.11 8.50
N GLY A 85 6.37 -9.65 9.69
CA GLY A 85 5.74 -8.89 10.77
C GLY A 85 5.30 -9.77 11.93
N ASN A 86 4.47 -9.20 12.82
CA ASN A 86 3.96 -9.87 14.01
C ASN A 86 2.43 -9.79 14.09
N ILE A 87 1.75 -9.95 12.95
CA ILE A 87 0.29 -9.82 12.88
C ILE A 87 -0.44 -10.80 13.81
N THR A 88 0.14 -11.96 14.05
CA THR A 88 -0.37 -13.00 14.96
C THR A 88 -0.38 -12.60 16.43
N LYS A 89 0.24 -11.45 16.79
CA LYS A 89 0.06 -10.85 18.13
C LYS A 89 -1.31 -10.17 18.30
N TYR A 90 -2.00 -9.89 17.22
CA TYR A 90 -3.24 -9.12 17.21
C TYR A 90 -4.46 -9.96 16.77
N ILE A 91 -4.24 -10.93 15.86
CA ILE A 91 -5.28 -11.82 15.33
C ILE A 91 -4.79 -13.26 15.30
N PRO A 92 -5.71 -14.27 15.30
CA PRO A 92 -5.35 -15.69 15.18
C PRO A 92 -4.56 -16.00 13.90
N GLU A 93 -3.66 -16.98 13.95
CA GLU A 93 -2.84 -17.40 12.80
C GLU A 93 -3.68 -17.76 11.56
N ALA A 94 -4.79 -18.47 11.75
CA ALA A 94 -5.68 -18.84 10.67
C ALA A 94 -6.30 -17.63 9.96
N GLU A 95 -6.66 -16.61 10.73
CA GLU A 95 -7.19 -15.35 10.20
C GLU A 95 -6.10 -14.55 9.49
N ALA A 96 -4.90 -14.47 10.07
CA ALA A 96 -3.74 -13.83 9.46
C ALA A 96 -3.41 -14.47 8.10
N GLN A 97 -3.40 -15.82 8.03
CA GLN A 97 -3.14 -16.53 6.78
C GLN A 97 -4.26 -16.30 5.76
N ALA A 98 -5.52 -16.30 6.19
CA ALA A 98 -6.66 -16.02 5.30
C ALA A 98 -6.59 -14.60 4.69
N LEU A 99 -6.18 -13.59 5.47
CA LEU A 99 -5.97 -12.23 4.97
C LEU A 99 -4.81 -12.15 3.97
N ILE A 100 -3.71 -12.87 4.21
CA ILE A 100 -2.57 -12.96 3.28
C ILE A 100 -3.01 -13.62 1.97
N ASP A 101 -3.73 -14.74 2.03
CA ASP A 101 -4.22 -15.45 0.86
C ASP A 101 -5.24 -14.58 0.08
N TYR A 102 -6.08 -13.82 0.78
CA TYR A 102 -6.98 -12.85 0.17
C TYR A 102 -6.21 -11.74 -0.55
N ALA A 103 -5.24 -11.11 0.12
CA ALA A 103 -4.41 -10.09 -0.50
C ALA A 103 -3.70 -10.61 -1.76
N ASP A 104 -3.14 -11.83 -1.70
CA ASP A 104 -2.53 -12.52 -2.83
C ASP A 104 -3.52 -12.69 -3.99
N SER A 105 -4.75 -13.12 -3.70
CA SER A 105 -5.80 -13.28 -4.70
C SER A 105 -6.18 -11.97 -5.40
N VAL A 106 -6.14 -10.85 -4.67
CA VAL A 106 -6.35 -9.51 -5.25
C VAL A 106 -5.25 -9.18 -6.25
N TYR A 107 -3.97 -9.41 -5.89
CA TYR A 107 -2.85 -9.21 -6.83
C TYR A 107 -2.99 -10.08 -8.09
N VAL A 108 -3.39 -11.35 -7.95
CA VAL A 108 -3.68 -12.25 -9.08
C VAL A 108 -4.81 -11.71 -9.94
N GLY A 109 -5.90 -11.24 -9.33
CA GLY A 109 -7.03 -10.63 -10.03
C GLY A 109 -6.65 -9.40 -10.86
N PHE A 110 -5.60 -8.69 -10.47
CA PHE A 110 -5.05 -7.55 -11.23
C PHE A 110 -3.89 -7.92 -12.15
N GLY A 111 -3.59 -9.22 -12.33
CA GLY A 111 -2.65 -9.71 -13.35
C GLY A 111 -1.29 -10.16 -12.83
N ALA A 112 -1.16 -10.44 -11.52
CA ALA A 112 0.05 -11.10 -11.02
C ALA A 112 0.13 -12.55 -11.55
N PRO A 113 1.35 -13.08 -11.80
CA PRO A 113 1.52 -14.46 -12.28
C PRO A 113 1.02 -15.49 -11.26
N ASP A 114 0.44 -16.60 -11.74
CA ASP A 114 -0.10 -17.66 -10.87
C ASP A 114 0.98 -18.45 -10.10
N ALA A 115 2.22 -18.43 -10.59
CA ALA A 115 3.31 -19.21 -10.01
C ALA A 115 3.69 -18.73 -8.59
N VAL A 116 3.73 -19.67 -7.66
CA VAL A 116 4.19 -19.46 -6.28
C VAL A 116 5.38 -20.38 -6.01
N HIS A 117 6.52 -19.78 -5.71
CA HIS A 117 7.74 -20.51 -5.39
C HIS A 117 7.69 -21.06 -3.95
N GLY A 118 8.15 -22.30 -3.76
CA GLY A 118 8.19 -22.98 -2.46
C GLY A 118 6.87 -23.56 -1.98
N ARG A 119 5.76 -23.41 -2.71
CA ARG A 119 4.48 -24.04 -2.39
C ARG A 119 4.42 -25.41 -3.04
N GLY A 120 4.35 -26.47 -2.20
CA GLY A 120 4.27 -27.87 -2.70
C GLY A 120 5.57 -28.41 -3.33
N ASP A 121 6.67 -27.70 -3.26
CA ASP A 121 7.96 -28.20 -3.75
C ASP A 121 8.56 -29.20 -2.78
N PRO A 122 8.79 -30.48 -3.18
CA PRO A 122 9.37 -31.52 -2.32
C PRO A 122 10.77 -31.15 -1.79
N LYS A 123 11.55 -30.36 -2.51
CA LYS A 123 12.85 -29.88 -2.06
C LYS A 123 12.79 -29.05 -0.78
N VAL A 124 11.68 -28.36 -0.54
CA VAL A 124 11.48 -27.63 0.73
C VAL A 124 11.50 -28.56 1.92
N ALA A 125 10.88 -29.76 1.80
CA ALA A 125 10.89 -30.76 2.85
C ALA A 125 12.28 -31.36 3.07
N GLU A 126 13.02 -31.63 2.00
CA GLU A 126 14.40 -32.10 2.04
C GLU A 126 15.32 -31.10 2.74
N ILE A 127 15.25 -29.81 2.35
CA ILE A 127 16.03 -28.73 2.98
C ILE A 127 15.64 -28.59 4.47
N ALA A 128 14.35 -28.64 4.81
CA ALA A 128 13.88 -28.56 6.19
C ALA A 128 14.43 -29.72 7.04
N TYR A 129 14.46 -30.94 6.49
CA TYR A 129 15.02 -32.10 7.15
C TYR A 129 16.53 -31.96 7.39
N GLU A 130 17.31 -31.59 6.35
CA GLU A 130 18.74 -31.37 6.50
C GLU A 130 19.05 -30.23 7.47
N ALA A 131 18.33 -29.12 7.42
CA ALA A 131 18.47 -28.02 8.37
C ALA A 131 18.25 -28.48 9.82
N SER A 132 17.22 -29.31 10.06
CA SER A 132 16.90 -29.83 11.40
C SER A 132 18.02 -30.66 12.02
N ARG A 133 18.79 -31.39 11.20
CA ARG A 133 19.97 -32.17 11.62
C ARG A 133 21.10 -31.31 12.18
N HIS A 134 21.09 -30.03 11.85
CA HIS A 134 22.06 -29.03 12.28
C HIS A 134 21.46 -28.03 13.30
N ASN A 135 20.33 -28.35 13.92
CA ASN A 135 19.59 -27.46 14.82
C ASN A 135 19.19 -26.12 14.20
N ILE A 136 18.95 -26.12 12.88
CA ILE A 136 18.45 -24.97 12.12
C ILE A 136 16.98 -25.22 11.81
N HIS A 137 16.13 -24.25 12.07
CA HIS A 137 14.72 -24.30 11.74
C HIS A 137 14.47 -23.56 10.42
N LEU A 138 13.89 -24.24 9.43
CA LEU A 138 13.47 -23.62 8.17
C LEU A 138 12.07 -23.02 8.35
N VAL A 139 11.96 -21.69 8.34
CA VAL A 139 10.66 -20.99 8.25
C VAL A 139 10.16 -21.08 6.81
N ARG A 140 8.99 -21.69 6.63
CA ARG A 140 8.39 -21.85 5.31
C ARG A 140 7.74 -20.55 4.87
N CYS A 141 8.23 -19.96 3.81
CA CYS A 141 7.69 -18.75 3.22
C CYS A 141 7.48 -18.93 1.71
N PRO A 142 6.31 -19.40 1.27
CA PRO A 142 5.97 -19.37 -0.16
C PRO A 142 6.00 -17.94 -0.67
N VAL A 143 6.51 -17.73 -1.89
CA VAL A 143 6.67 -16.41 -2.47
C VAL A 143 6.06 -16.35 -3.86
N ARG A 144 5.17 -15.38 -4.07
CA ARG A 144 4.80 -14.94 -5.43
C ARG A 144 5.79 -13.89 -5.89
N HIS A 145 6.53 -14.20 -6.94
CA HIS A 145 7.53 -13.29 -7.50
C HIS A 145 7.01 -12.69 -8.81
N MET A 146 6.60 -11.43 -8.75
CA MET A 146 6.10 -10.69 -9.90
C MET A 146 7.24 -10.08 -10.73
N GLY A 147 8.39 -9.77 -10.10
CA GLY A 147 9.41 -8.94 -10.73
C GLY A 147 8.93 -7.49 -10.93
N THR A 148 9.81 -6.64 -11.41
CA THR A 148 9.50 -5.21 -11.61
C THR A 148 8.46 -4.96 -12.70
N GLU A 149 8.42 -5.80 -13.73
CA GLU A 149 7.52 -5.63 -14.88
C GLU A 149 6.07 -5.92 -14.51
N TYR A 150 5.79 -7.11 -13.95
CA TYR A 150 4.43 -7.47 -13.53
C TYR A 150 3.95 -6.61 -12.36
N SER A 151 4.84 -6.22 -11.45
CA SER A 151 4.47 -5.29 -10.37
C SER A 151 3.93 -3.98 -10.93
N ALA A 152 4.58 -3.40 -11.93
CA ALA A 152 4.12 -2.18 -12.56
C ALA A 152 2.75 -2.36 -13.24
N ILE A 153 2.53 -3.48 -13.94
CA ILE A 153 1.26 -3.80 -14.60
C ILE A 153 0.13 -3.94 -13.59
N VAL A 154 0.34 -4.72 -12.53
CA VAL A 154 -0.67 -4.96 -11.48
C VAL A 154 -1.06 -3.64 -10.80
N LEU A 155 -0.07 -2.84 -10.41
CA LEU A 155 -0.30 -1.56 -9.73
C LEU A 155 -0.99 -0.53 -10.63
N GLU A 156 -0.70 -0.55 -11.93
CA GLU A 156 -1.37 0.28 -12.93
C GLU A 156 -2.81 -0.19 -13.15
N ASN A 157 -3.07 -1.51 -13.18
CA ASN A 157 -4.42 -2.06 -13.31
C ASN A 157 -5.28 -1.72 -12.08
N MET A 158 -4.74 -1.77 -10.86
CA MET A 158 -5.43 -1.31 -9.66
C MET A 158 -5.78 0.18 -9.76
N TYR A 159 -4.85 1.01 -10.25
CA TYR A 159 -5.08 2.43 -10.46
C TYR A 159 -6.23 2.68 -11.45
N LYS A 160 -6.16 2.06 -12.62
CA LYS A 160 -7.18 2.20 -13.65
C LYS A 160 -8.55 1.76 -13.16
N TRP A 161 -8.63 0.61 -12.51
CA TRP A 161 -9.88 0.11 -11.97
C TRP A 161 -10.53 1.08 -10.97
N LEU A 162 -9.75 1.65 -10.06
CA LEU A 162 -10.27 2.67 -9.14
C LEU A 162 -10.71 3.94 -9.87
N MET A 163 -9.95 4.40 -10.86
CA MET A 163 -10.26 5.61 -11.63
C MET A 163 -11.46 5.46 -12.58
N GLU A 164 -11.94 4.24 -12.85
CA GLU A 164 -13.19 3.99 -13.59
C GLU A 164 -14.45 4.35 -12.77
N HIS A 165 -14.33 4.51 -11.44
CA HIS A 165 -15.43 4.88 -10.57
C HIS A 165 -15.51 6.41 -10.44
N GLU A 166 -16.63 7.01 -10.85
CA GLU A 166 -16.85 8.46 -10.78
C GLU A 166 -16.82 9.03 -9.35
N THR A 167 -17.07 8.18 -8.36
CA THR A 167 -17.08 8.52 -6.94
C THR A 167 -15.71 8.40 -6.28
N PHE A 168 -14.71 7.86 -6.98
CA PHE A 168 -13.34 7.77 -6.51
C PHE A 168 -12.50 8.96 -7.01
N THR A 169 -11.70 9.53 -6.12
CA THR A 169 -10.76 10.61 -6.44
C THR A 169 -9.35 10.26 -5.96
N PHE A 170 -8.35 10.41 -6.83
CA PHE A 170 -6.94 10.35 -6.44
C PHE A 170 -6.30 11.72 -6.50
N MET A 171 -5.76 12.20 -5.37
CA MET A 171 -4.99 13.45 -5.26
C MET A 171 -3.52 13.15 -5.03
N GLY A 172 -2.75 12.97 -6.10
CA GLY A 172 -1.30 12.84 -6.07
C GLY A 172 -0.60 14.19 -5.98
N GLY A 173 0.60 14.22 -5.39
CA GLY A 173 1.34 15.46 -5.14
C GLY A 173 0.71 16.34 -4.05
N THR A 174 -0.12 15.74 -3.19
CA THR A 174 -0.90 16.42 -2.16
C THR A 174 -0.54 15.87 -0.78
N THR A 175 -0.05 16.71 0.08
CA THR A 175 0.38 16.37 1.44
C THR A 175 -0.72 16.68 2.44
N ALA A 176 -1.13 15.72 3.24
CA ALA A 176 -1.92 15.96 4.45
C ALA A 176 -0.98 16.57 5.50
N GLU A 177 -1.31 17.76 5.97
CA GLU A 177 -0.50 18.47 6.96
C GLU A 177 -1.01 18.25 8.38
N HIS A 178 -2.34 18.32 8.55
CA HIS A 178 -2.99 18.13 9.85
C HIS A 178 -4.31 17.38 9.70
N VAL A 179 -4.65 16.62 10.74
CA VAL A 179 -5.99 16.04 10.90
C VAL A 179 -6.88 17.11 11.57
N ILE A 180 -8.01 17.39 10.95
CA ILE A 180 -9.01 18.32 11.51
C ILE A 180 -9.86 17.55 12.51
N LEU A 181 -9.94 18.06 13.73
CA LEU A 181 -10.77 17.50 14.78
C LEU A 181 -11.98 18.41 15.03
N GLU A 182 -13.18 17.83 15.05
CA GLU A 182 -14.41 18.45 15.49
C GLU A 182 -15.01 17.63 16.65
N ASP A 183 -15.24 18.27 17.78
CA ASP A 183 -15.74 17.61 19.01
C ASP A 183 -14.95 16.36 19.42
N GLY A 184 -13.60 16.38 19.21
CA GLY A 184 -12.70 15.27 19.53
C GLY A 184 -12.76 14.09 18.56
N ARG A 185 -13.36 14.26 17.39
CA ARG A 185 -13.42 13.27 16.30
C ARG A 185 -12.71 13.80 15.06
N ALA A 186 -12.03 12.91 14.34
CA ALA A 186 -11.46 13.26 13.04
C ALA A 186 -12.61 13.56 12.06
N ALA A 187 -12.65 14.78 11.54
CA ALA A 187 -13.68 15.30 10.63
C ALA A 187 -13.13 15.61 9.25
N GLY A 188 -11.79 15.72 9.11
CA GLY A 188 -11.17 16.08 7.85
C GLY A 188 -9.65 16.11 7.91
N VAL A 189 -9.05 16.64 6.85
CA VAL A 189 -7.60 16.89 6.75
C VAL A 189 -7.36 18.26 6.14
N HIS A 190 -6.40 18.98 6.70
CA HIS A 190 -5.80 20.14 6.06
C HIS A 190 -4.72 19.65 5.10
N TYR A 191 -4.77 20.11 3.87
CA TYR A 191 -3.83 19.66 2.83
C TYR A 191 -3.09 20.80 2.17
N ARG A 192 -1.93 20.47 1.59
CA ARG A 192 -1.19 21.33 0.68
C ARG A 192 -0.81 20.59 -0.60
N SER A 193 -1.07 21.23 -1.75
CA SER A 193 -0.71 20.77 -3.09
C SER A 193 -0.01 21.89 -3.86
N GLY A 194 1.31 21.87 -3.91
CA GLY A 194 2.11 22.99 -4.43
C GLY A 194 1.91 24.26 -3.62
N THR A 195 1.28 25.29 -4.22
CA THR A 195 0.92 26.58 -3.58
C THR A 195 -0.53 26.61 -3.10
N GLU A 196 -1.31 25.59 -3.39
CA GLU A 196 -2.70 25.49 -2.93
C GLU A 196 -2.74 24.77 -1.59
N GLU A 197 -3.56 25.30 -0.70
CA GLU A 197 -3.87 24.68 0.59
C GLU A 197 -5.36 24.77 0.88
N GLY A 198 -5.88 23.90 1.71
CA GLY A 198 -7.29 23.91 2.05
C GLY A 198 -7.69 22.74 2.94
N ASP A 199 -8.97 22.69 3.24
CA ASP A 199 -9.58 21.69 4.10
C ASP A 199 -10.48 20.77 3.30
N LEU A 200 -10.36 19.47 3.57
CA LEU A 200 -11.20 18.42 3.03
C LEU A 200 -11.91 17.75 4.20
N PHE A 201 -13.21 17.58 4.09
CA PHE A 201 -14.03 16.99 5.15
C PHE A 201 -14.57 15.63 4.73
N GLY A 202 -14.69 14.72 5.69
CA GLY A 202 -15.20 13.38 5.45
C GLY A 202 -15.71 12.70 6.72
N GLU A 203 -16.58 11.71 6.53
CA GLU A 203 -17.15 10.95 7.64
C GLU A 203 -16.10 10.04 8.32
N HIS A 204 -15.19 9.47 7.50
CA HIS A 204 -14.11 8.61 7.97
C HIS A 204 -12.75 9.08 7.45
N ILE A 205 -11.78 9.15 8.34
CA ILE A 205 -10.39 9.49 8.00
C ILE A 205 -9.50 8.28 8.25
N VAL A 206 -8.92 7.73 7.17
CA VAL A 206 -8.00 6.59 7.23
C VAL A 206 -6.58 7.09 7.07
N ILE A 207 -5.72 6.81 8.04
CA ILE A 207 -4.34 7.26 8.06
C ILE A 207 -3.42 6.07 7.73
N ALA A 208 -2.84 6.10 6.53
CA ALA A 208 -1.96 5.04 6.00
C ALA A 208 -0.65 5.58 5.40
N PRO A 209 0.09 6.49 6.05
CA PRO A 209 1.19 7.26 5.47
C PRO A 209 2.48 6.44 5.31
N GLY A 210 2.50 5.19 5.73
CA GLY A 210 3.67 4.32 5.72
C GLY A 210 4.82 4.84 6.59
N ARG A 211 6.02 4.31 6.36
CA ARG A 211 7.20 4.68 7.17
C ARG A 211 7.62 6.13 6.98
N GLY A 212 7.36 6.71 5.81
CA GLY A 212 7.66 8.12 5.53
C GLY A 212 6.85 9.11 6.36
N GLY A 213 5.68 8.70 6.85
CA GLY A 213 4.79 9.51 7.68
C GLY A 213 4.97 9.31 9.19
N ALA A 214 5.96 8.55 9.65
CA ALA A 214 6.12 8.25 11.08
C ALA A 214 6.28 9.51 11.94
N GLN A 215 7.08 10.49 11.48
CA GLN A 215 7.26 11.75 12.20
C GLN A 215 5.98 12.58 12.19
N TRP A 216 5.26 12.60 11.08
CA TRP A 216 3.97 13.29 10.99
C TRP A 216 2.96 12.68 11.97
N LEU A 217 2.86 11.35 12.04
CA LEU A 217 1.99 10.66 13.02
C LEU A 217 2.34 11.00 14.48
N GLN A 218 3.62 11.15 14.81
CA GLN A 218 4.03 11.57 16.16
C GLN A 218 3.61 13.00 16.49
N ASN A 219 3.50 13.86 15.48
CA ASN A 219 3.10 15.25 15.67
C ASN A 219 1.58 15.42 15.77
N GLU A 220 0.83 14.51 15.14
CA GLU A 220 -0.65 14.53 15.14
C GLU A 220 -1.26 13.80 16.38
N GLY A 221 -0.54 12.90 17.01
CA GLY A 221 -0.95 12.16 18.21
C GLY A 221 -0.35 12.70 19.47
#